data_af1691b20808715c951038f107c4748e
#
_entry.id   af1691b20808715c951038f107c4748e
#
_cell.length_a   1.000
_cell.length_b   1.000
_cell.length_c   1.000
_cell.angle_alpha   90.00
_cell.angle_beta   90.00
_cell.angle_gamma   90.00
#
_symmetry.space_group_name_H-M   'P 1'
#
loop_
_entity.id
_entity.type
_entity.pdbx_description
1 polymer ?
#
loop_
_entity_poly.entity_id
_entity_poly.type
_entity_poly.pdbx_seq_one_letter_code
_entity_poly.pdbx_strand_id
1 'polypeptide(L)'
;VKPEMEAFEMGHLWFANQLLKEELINDPPLYQICLGIPWGAPADTNSMKAMSDMIPKNAIWTGFGIARMQMAMVAQSIILGGNVRVGLEDNLYLKKGVLATNAQLVEKARCIIEDIGSKIMNVEETRKKLKLKKHF
;
A
#
# COMPACT_ATOMS: atom_id res chain seq x y z
N VAL A 1 -16.36 9.28 -7.67
CA VAL A 1 -15.34 8.23 -7.50
C VAL A 1 -14.15 8.84 -6.79
N LYS A 2 -13.55 8.13 -5.83
CA LYS A 2 -12.34 8.58 -5.14
C LYS A 2 -11.14 7.90 -5.81
N PRO A 3 -10.14 8.64 -6.30
CA PRO A 3 -8.93 8.04 -6.86
C PRO A 3 -8.02 7.51 -5.75
N GLU A 4 -7.32 6.42 -6.03
CA GLU A 4 -6.16 5.96 -5.30
C GLU A 4 -4.94 6.22 -6.19
N MET A 5 -4.05 7.10 -5.74
CA MET A 5 -2.93 7.60 -6.54
C MET A 5 -1.74 6.67 -6.39
N GLU A 6 -1.44 5.88 -7.42
CA GLU A 6 -0.33 4.94 -7.41
C GLU A 6 0.97 5.63 -7.84
N ALA A 7 1.99 5.48 -7.01
CA ALA A 7 3.30 6.09 -7.18
C ALA A 7 4.40 5.03 -7.25
N PHE A 8 5.18 5.07 -8.32
CA PHE A 8 6.30 4.15 -8.60
C PHE A 8 7.66 4.76 -8.26
N GLU A 9 7.69 6.07 -8.02
CA GLU A 9 8.88 6.83 -7.65
C GLU A 9 8.48 8.19 -7.04
N MET A 10 9.46 8.95 -6.55
CA MET A 10 9.23 10.18 -5.77
C MET A 10 8.57 11.31 -6.58
N GLY A 11 8.84 11.41 -7.88
CA GLY A 11 8.23 12.43 -8.74
C GLY A 11 6.72 12.25 -8.89
N HIS A 12 6.23 11.01 -8.89
CA HIS A 12 4.79 10.74 -8.89
C HIS A 12 4.12 11.24 -7.61
N LEU A 13 4.77 11.08 -6.46
CA LEU A 13 4.26 11.62 -5.18
C LEU A 13 4.28 13.15 -5.18
N TRP A 14 5.33 13.76 -5.72
CA TRP A 14 5.41 15.20 -5.85
C TRP A 14 4.27 15.76 -6.72
N PHE A 15 3.99 15.10 -7.85
CA PHE A 15 2.87 15.46 -8.71
C PHE A 15 1.52 15.24 -8.00
N ALA A 16 1.31 14.11 -7.34
CA ALA A 16 0.09 13.84 -6.57
C ALA A 16 -0.15 14.91 -5.47
N ASN A 17 0.91 15.34 -4.79
CA ASN A 17 0.84 16.41 -3.80
C ASN A 17 0.48 17.77 -4.43
N GLN A 18 0.86 18.01 -5.70
CA GLN A 18 0.44 19.22 -6.43
C GLN A 18 -1.07 19.18 -6.71
N LEU A 19 -1.61 18.02 -7.12
CA LEU A 19 -3.06 17.87 -7.33
C LEU A 19 -3.88 18.11 -6.05
N LEU A 20 -3.33 17.75 -4.89
CA LEU A 20 -3.95 18.08 -3.60
C LEU A 20 -3.95 19.57 -3.32
N LYS A 21 -2.85 20.27 -3.59
CA LYS A 21 -2.76 21.73 -3.41
C LYS A 21 -3.73 22.49 -4.31
N GLU A 22 -4.03 21.92 -5.46
CA GLU A 22 -5.02 22.44 -6.41
C GLU A 22 -6.46 22.02 -6.09
N GLU A 23 -6.68 21.35 -4.95
CA GLU A 23 -7.98 20.87 -4.47
C GLU A 23 -8.72 19.92 -5.44
N LEU A 24 -7.97 19.22 -6.30
CA LEU A 24 -8.52 18.28 -7.28
C LEU A 24 -8.82 16.90 -6.68
N ILE A 25 -8.29 16.59 -5.50
CA ILE A 25 -8.41 15.31 -4.82
C ILE A 25 -9.20 15.47 -3.51
N ASN A 26 -10.25 14.66 -3.35
CA ASN A 26 -11.11 14.69 -2.17
C ASN A 26 -10.44 14.06 -0.93
N ASP A 27 -10.70 14.63 0.26
CA ASP A 27 -10.24 14.16 1.56
C ASP A 27 -10.97 12.85 2.01
N PRO A 28 -10.30 11.88 2.63
CA PRO A 28 -8.85 11.73 2.74
C PRO A 28 -8.23 11.33 1.40
N PRO A 29 -7.08 11.90 1.02
CA PRO A 29 -6.37 11.44 -0.18
C PRO A 29 -5.81 10.03 0.04
N LEU A 30 -5.87 9.22 -1.02
CA LEU A 30 -5.41 7.83 -0.99
C LEU A 30 -4.17 7.71 -1.87
N TYR A 31 -3.10 7.15 -1.30
CA TYR A 31 -1.85 6.87 -2.01
C TYR A 31 -1.54 5.39 -2.01
N GLN A 32 -0.87 4.94 -3.07
CA GLN A 32 -0.35 3.59 -3.16
C GLN A 32 1.11 3.63 -3.63
N ILE A 33 2.04 3.18 -2.78
CA ILE A 33 3.47 3.09 -3.09
C ILE A 33 3.75 1.71 -3.66
N CYS A 34 4.12 1.65 -4.95
CA CYS A 34 4.53 0.44 -5.65
C CYS A 34 6.05 0.40 -5.77
N LEU A 35 6.70 -0.63 -5.20
CA LEU A 35 8.15 -0.78 -5.19
C LEU A 35 8.61 -2.03 -5.93
N GLY A 36 9.73 -1.90 -6.67
CA GLY A 36 10.36 -3.02 -7.34
C GLY A 36 9.93 -3.25 -8.78
N ILE A 37 9.19 -2.32 -9.37
CA ILE A 37 8.99 -2.26 -10.83
C ILE A 37 10.28 -1.79 -11.48
N PRO A 38 10.72 -2.39 -12.61
CA PRO A 38 11.87 -1.91 -13.37
C PRO A 38 11.76 -0.40 -13.66
N TRP A 39 12.83 0.32 -13.34
CA TRP A 39 12.95 1.78 -13.52
C TRP A 39 12.09 2.64 -12.57
N GLY A 40 11.31 2.03 -11.67
CA GLY A 40 10.72 2.68 -10.52
C GLY A 40 11.63 2.58 -9.28
N ALA A 41 11.13 3.00 -8.13
CA ALA A 41 11.84 2.89 -6.86
C ALA A 41 12.06 1.41 -6.47
N PRO A 42 13.27 1.04 -5.99
CA PRO A 42 13.56 -0.31 -5.56
C PRO A 42 12.71 -0.72 -4.34
N ALA A 43 12.43 -2.03 -4.21
CA ALA A 43 11.69 -2.56 -3.06
C ALA A 43 12.64 -2.77 -1.87
N ASP A 44 12.96 -1.69 -1.19
CA ASP A 44 13.80 -1.68 0.01
C ASP A 44 13.26 -0.69 1.07
N THR A 45 13.85 -0.77 2.27
CA THR A 45 13.47 0.05 3.42
C THR A 45 13.64 1.55 3.17
N ASN A 46 14.74 1.95 2.55
CA ASN A 46 15.07 3.36 2.34
C ASN A 46 14.10 4.00 1.35
N SER A 47 13.80 3.31 0.25
CA SER A 47 12.85 3.76 -0.78
C SER A 47 11.45 3.92 -0.20
N MET A 48 10.94 2.91 0.52
CA MET A 48 9.62 3.01 1.16
C MET A 48 9.57 4.13 2.19
N LYS A 49 10.61 4.27 3.02
CA LYS A 49 10.69 5.34 4.02
C LYS A 49 10.69 6.72 3.36
N ALA A 50 11.57 6.94 2.38
CA ALA A 50 11.67 8.22 1.68
C ALA A 50 10.35 8.60 0.98
N MET A 51 9.71 7.64 0.32
CA MET A 51 8.43 7.89 -0.34
C MET A 51 7.30 8.12 0.67
N SER A 52 7.23 7.34 1.76
CA SER A 52 6.20 7.54 2.79
C SER A 52 6.33 8.90 3.50
N ASP A 53 7.54 9.44 3.66
CA ASP A 53 7.77 10.76 4.25
C ASP A 53 7.26 11.93 3.37
N MET A 54 7.05 11.69 2.07
CA MET A 54 6.46 12.67 1.17
C MET A 54 4.93 12.70 1.23
N ILE A 55 4.29 11.71 1.83
CA ILE A 55 2.84 11.60 1.91
C ILE A 55 2.31 12.51 3.04
N PRO A 56 1.28 13.33 2.78
CA PRO A 56 0.68 14.19 3.79
C PRO A 56 0.15 13.41 4.99
N LYS A 57 0.28 13.97 6.20
CA LYS A 57 -0.11 13.29 7.46
C LYS A 57 -1.60 12.90 7.55
N ASN A 58 -2.48 13.62 6.84
CA ASN A 58 -3.92 13.32 6.79
C ASN A 58 -4.28 12.31 5.70
N ALA A 59 -3.31 11.88 4.89
CA ALA A 59 -3.54 10.89 3.84
C ALA A 59 -3.59 9.45 4.40
N ILE A 60 -4.23 8.59 3.64
CA ILE A 60 -4.19 7.15 3.84
C ILE A 60 -3.30 6.58 2.74
N TRP A 61 -2.35 5.75 3.12
CA TRP A 61 -1.46 5.17 2.15
C TRP A 61 -1.27 3.65 2.33
N THR A 62 -0.99 3.00 1.23
CA THR A 62 -0.70 1.57 1.11
C THR A 62 0.69 1.42 0.51
N GLY A 63 1.47 0.47 1.02
CA GLY A 63 2.75 0.12 0.42
C GLY A 63 2.80 -1.35 0.04
N PHE A 64 3.42 -1.66 -1.10
CA PHE A 64 3.65 -3.03 -1.55
C PHE A 64 4.92 -3.16 -2.37
N GLY A 65 5.38 -4.39 -2.49
CA GLY A 65 6.54 -4.75 -3.30
C GLY A 65 6.21 -5.83 -4.31
N ILE A 66 6.88 -5.80 -5.46
CA ILE A 66 6.68 -6.74 -6.54
C ILE A 66 7.44 -8.05 -6.27
N ALA A 67 6.86 -9.17 -6.72
CA ALA A 67 7.41 -10.51 -6.70
C ALA A 67 7.89 -10.94 -5.29
N ARG A 68 9.14 -11.38 -5.18
CA ARG A 68 9.72 -11.89 -3.92
C ARG A 68 9.71 -10.86 -2.77
N MET A 69 9.58 -9.58 -3.09
CA MET A 69 9.59 -8.50 -2.09
C MET A 69 8.20 -8.20 -1.51
N GLN A 70 7.13 -8.81 -2.03
CA GLN A 70 5.77 -8.53 -1.57
C GLN A 70 5.63 -8.68 -0.05
N MET A 71 6.01 -9.81 0.52
CA MET A 71 5.83 -10.05 1.96
C MET A 71 6.80 -9.25 2.85
N ALA A 72 8.01 -8.96 2.36
CA ALA A 72 8.93 -8.07 3.08
C ALA A 72 8.36 -6.64 3.16
N MET A 73 7.76 -6.17 2.08
CA MET A 73 7.15 -4.84 2.04
C MET A 73 5.83 -4.76 2.82
N VAL A 74 5.12 -5.88 3.05
CA VAL A 74 4.01 -5.93 4.02
C VAL A 74 4.50 -5.51 5.41
N ALA A 75 5.53 -6.16 5.92
CA ALA A 75 6.09 -5.82 7.24
C ALA A 75 6.59 -4.36 7.28
N GLN A 76 7.34 -3.96 6.25
CA GLN A 76 7.90 -2.61 6.17
C GLN A 76 6.81 -1.52 6.14
N SER A 77 5.74 -1.72 5.37
CA SER A 77 4.63 -0.77 5.29
C SER A 77 3.95 -0.58 6.65
N ILE A 78 3.66 -1.67 7.35
CA ILE A 78 3.04 -1.61 8.69
C ILE A 78 3.94 -0.90 9.70
N ILE A 79 5.23 -1.20 9.71
CA ILE A 79 6.21 -0.54 10.61
C ILE A 79 6.23 0.99 10.37
N LEU A 80 6.05 1.43 9.14
CA LEU A 80 5.99 2.85 8.77
C LEU A 80 4.59 3.48 8.92
N GLY A 81 3.59 2.72 9.39
CA GLY A 81 2.23 3.22 9.63
C GLY A 81 1.31 3.20 8.41
N GLY A 82 1.70 2.51 7.34
CA GLY A 82 0.90 2.32 6.13
C GLY A 82 -0.07 1.14 6.22
N ASN A 83 -0.83 0.97 5.16
CA ASN A 83 -1.61 -0.24 4.88
C ASN A 83 -0.85 -1.10 3.85
N VAL A 84 -1.40 -2.26 3.48
CA VAL A 84 -0.72 -3.21 2.59
C VAL A 84 -1.61 -3.64 1.43
N ARG A 85 -0.97 -3.95 0.31
CA ARG A 85 -1.56 -4.64 -0.83
C ARG A 85 -0.81 -5.94 -1.08
N VAL A 86 -1.55 -7.03 -1.33
CA VAL A 86 -1.01 -8.31 -1.76
C VAL A 86 -1.93 -8.96 -2.79
N GLY A 87 -1.38 -9.79 -3.66
CA GLY A 87 -2.16 -10.52 -4.64
C GLY A 87 -1.31 -11.04 -5.80
N LEU A 88 -1.97 -11.80 -6.68
CA LEU A 88 -1.34 -12.46 -7.82
C LEU A 88 -0.92 -11.49 -8.95
N GLU A 89 -1.45 -10.28 -8.94
CA GLU A 89 -0.97 -9.23 -9.84
C GLU A 89 0.50 -8.91 -9.58
N ASP A 90 0.89 -8.88 -8.31
CA ASP A 90 2.20 -8.43 -7.87
C ASP A 90 3.16 -9.58 -7.58
N ASN A 91 2.67 -10.79 -7.21
CA ASN A 91 3.48 -11.94 -6.85
C ASN A 91 2.75 -13.27 -7.06
N LEU A 92 3.35 -14.17 -7.82
CA LEU A 92 2.78 -15.48 -8.15
C LEU A 92 3.11 -16.58 -7.12
N TYR A 93 4.01 -16.31 -6.15
CA TYR A 93 4.57 -17.37 -5.32
C TYR A 93 4.29 -17.19 -3.83
N LEU A 94 3.81 -18.22 -3.17
CA LEU A 94 3.71 -18.30 -1.71
C LEU A 94 5.10 -18.43 -1.06
N LYS A 95 5.97 -19.22 -1.69
CA LYS A 95 7.40 -19.38 -1.39
C LYS A 95 8.11 -19.86 -2.64
N LYS A 96 9.44 -19.88 -2.64
CA LYS A 96 10.25 -20.30 -3.79
C LYS A 96 9.75 -21.64 -4.37
N GLY A 97 9.36 -21.62 -5.64
CA GLY A 97 8.89 -22.79 -6.37
C GLY A 97 7.44 -23.25 -6.07
N VAL A 98 6.70 -22.57 -5.20
CA VAL A 98 5.31 -22.91 -4.86
C VAL A 98 4.39 -21.75 -5.25
N LEU A 99 3.54 -21.99 -6.24
CA LEU A 99 2.53 -21.01 -6.66
C LEU A 99 1.53 -20.74 -5.54
N ALA A 100 1.04 -19.52 -5.48
CA ALA A 100 0.06 -19.06 -4.52
C ALA A 100 -1.34 -18.89 -5.14
N THR A 101 -2.34 -18.86 -4.29
CA THR A 101 -3.65 -18.24 -4.57
C THR A 101 -3.73 -16.86 -3.92
N ASN A 102 -4.66 -16.01 -4.35
CA ASN A 102 -4.89 -14.73 -3.68
C ASN A 102 -5.22 -14.92 -2.19
N ALA A 103 -6.04 -15.92 -1.85
CA ALA A 103 -6.38 -16.22 -0.45
C ALA A 103 -5.15 -16.55 0.40
N GLN A 104 -4.21 -17.33 -0.13
CA GLN A 104 -2.97 -17.67 0.57
C GLN A 104 -2.06 -16.45 0.78
N LEU A 105 -1.97 -15.55 -0.20
CA LEU A 105 -1.19 -14.32 -0.06
C LEU A 105 -1.80 -13.38 0.99
N VAL A 106 -3.13 -13.23 0.97
CA VAL A 106 -3.86 -12.44 1.98
C VAL A 106 -3.67 -13.02 3.38
N GLU A 107 -3.84 -14.35 3.54
CA GLU A 107 -3.64 -15.00 4.82
C GLU A 107 -2.21 -14.84 5.35
N LYS A 108 -1.21 -14.97 4.49
CA LYS A 108 0.19 -14.76 4.85
C LYS A 108 0.46 -13.32 5.28
N ALA A 109 -0.11 -12.35 4.57
CA ALA A 109 0.01 -10.94 4.95
C ALA A 109 -0.67 -10.68 6.30
N ARG A 110 -1.87 -11.26 6.54
CA ARG A 110 -2.57 -11.18 7.82
C ARG A 110 -1.70 -11.67 8.97
N CYS A 111 -1.10 -12.86 8.84
CA CYS A 111 -0.19 -13.40 9.86
C CYS A 111 0.97 -12.45 10.16
N ILE A 112 1.64 -11.90 9.13
CA ILE A 112 2.74 -10.94 9.31
C ILE A 112 2.26 -9.70 10.10
N ILE A 113 1.10 -9.15 9.76
CA ILE A 113 0.53 -7.97 10.42
C ILE A 113 0.25 -8.25 11.90
N GLU A 114 -0.35 -9.40 12.20
CA GLU A 114 -0.70 -9.80 13.56
C GLU A 114 0.55 -10.13 14.38
N ASP A 115 1.55 -10.81 13.82
CA ASP A 115 2.81 -11.18 14.47
C ASP A 115 3.63 -9.96 14.91
N ILE A 116 3.53 -8.84 14.18
CA ILE A 116 4.14 -7.56 14.59
C ILE A 116 3.24 -6.70 15.49
N GLY A 117 2.16 -7.26 16.02
CA GLY A 117 1.29 -6.61 17.00
C GLY A 117 0.27 -5.62 16.41
N SER A 118 0.09 -5.61 15.09
CA SER A 118 -0.94 -4.81 14.41
C SER A 118 -2.21 -5.63 14.17
N LYS A 119 -3.26 -5.01 13.66
CA LYS A 119 -4.53 -5.67 13.37
C LYS A 119 -5.10 -5.26 12.01
N ILE A 120 -5.90 -6.14 11.43
CA ILE A 120 -6.68 -5.83 10.24
C ILE A 120 -8.01 -5.18 10.64
N MET A 121 -8.36 -4.10 9.97
CA MET A 121 -9.67 -3.46 10.14
C MET A 121 -10.78 -4.32 9.51
N ASN A 122 -11.93 -4.35 10.14
CA ASN A 122 -13.12 -4.93 9.54
C ASN A 122 -13.70 -4.01 8.44
N VAL A 123 -14.73 -4.51 7.74
CA VAL A 123 -15.35 -3.79 6.61
C VAL A 123 -15.92 -2.44 7.02
N GLU A 124 -16.57 -2.36 8.19
CA GLU A 124 -17.19 -1.12 8.67
C GLU A 124 -16.14 -0.07 9.06
N GLU A 125 -15.10 -0.48 9.77
CA GLU A 125 -13.96 0.36 10.13
C GLU A 125 -13.28 0.91 8.88
N THR A 126 -13.06 0.05 7.88
CA THR A 126 -12.44 0.43 6.60
C THR A 126 -13.30 1.45 5.85
N ARG A 127 -14.61 1.20 5.71
CA ARG A 127 -15.54 2.13 5.06
C ARG A 127 -15.57 3.50 5.76
N LYS A 128 -15.57 3.49 7.09
CA LYS A 128 -15.54 4.73 7.89
C LYS A 128 -14.23 5.49 7.68
N LYS A 129 -13.09 4.80 7.74
CA LYS A 129 -11.75 5.40 7.55
C LYS A 129 -11.60 6.01 6.16
N LEU A 130 -12.05 5.31 5.13
CA LEU A 130 -11.99 5.77 3.74
C LEU A 130 -13.10 6.77 3.36
N LYS A 131 -14.04 7.05 4.27
CA LYS A 131 -15.23 7.89 4.02
C LYS A 131 -16.01 7.45 2.78
N LEU A 132 -16.20 6.15 2.61
CA LEU A 132 -16.91 5.61 1.45
C LEU A 132 -18.41 5.86 1.56
N LYS A 133 -19.04 6.21 0.42
CA LYS A 133 -20.50 6.32 0.35
C LYS A 133 -21.14 4.96 0.65
N LYS A 134 -22.23 4.96 1.42
CA LYS A 134 -23.08 3.77 1.52
C LYS A 134 -23.81 3.63 0.19
N HIS A 135 -23.63 2.50 -0.49
CA HIS A 135 -24.54 2.07 -1.53
C HIS A 135 -25.62 1.21 -0.87
N PHE A 136 -26.85 1.60 -1.08
CA PHE A 136 -28.02 0.83 -0.65
C PHE A 136 -28.19 -0.37 -1.55
#